data_8d673b58dba0f94aa419a3cb5a91f4e7
#
_entry.id   8d673b58dba0f94aa419a3cb5a91f4e7
#
_cell.length_a   1.000
_cell.length_b   1.000
_cell.length_c   1.000
_cell.angle_alpha   90.00
_cell.angle_beta   90.00
_cell.angle_gamma   90.00
#
_symmetry.space_group_name_H-M   'P 1'
#
loop_
_entity.id
_entity.type
_entity.pdbx_description
1 polymer ?
#
loop_
_entity_poly.entity_id
_entity_poly.type
_entity_poly.pdbx_seq_one_letter_code
_entity_poly.pdbx_strand_id
1 'polypeptide(L)'
;MLIVKNLVLILSLLCVFSSSAFANSIEITSLTETVVKDRDVSSLLIDATEAQISEFMPNAKTQHQILAFFVKAGENEILFDTGLKGGNIMNELVKNGKNPDDIKIILLTHLHPDHFGGLVTGENKAAFKNAEIYISKPEYKYWLEDLKDENIINAMKLYEGHLHLFDFGDEVVEGVKAIDTIGHTPGHTSFLIQAGNEKLLIVGDIMHFIDIQLPVPDVAVKYDVDPEKAIQSRKFILDYASQKEIPIAGMHIKVPGIIRVKKSGSGYEKL
;
A
#
# COMPACT_ATOMS: atom_id res chain seq x y z
N MET A 1 -61.93 47.69 -14.67
CA MET A 1 -60.60 47.53 -15.28
C MET A 1 -59.77 46.81 -14.30
N LEU A 2 -59.74 45.45 -14.44
CA LEU A 2 -59.04 44.52 -13.50
C LEU A 2 -57.63 44.28 -14.02
N ILE A 3 -56.65 44.65 -13.25
CA ILE A 3 -55.19 44.33 -13.54
C ILE A 3 -54.86 43.00 -12.91
N VAL A 4 -54.68 41.95 -13.73
CA VAL A 4 -54.17 40.64 -13.29
C VAL A 4 -52.64 40.71 -13.29
N LYS A 5 -52.01 40.62 -12.12
CA LYS A 5 -50.57 40.47 -12.00
C LYS A 5 -50.22 39.01 -12.14
N ASN A 6 -49.55 38.65 -13.23
CA ASN A 6 -48.97 37.34 -13.42
C ASN A 6 -47.75 37.20 -12.51
N LEU A 7 -47.83 36.31 -11.54
CA LEU A 7 -46.72 35.88 -10.70
C LEU A 7 -46.00 34.73 -11.44
N VAL A 8 -44.86 35.03 -12.02
CA VAL A 8 -44.00 33.99 -12.61
C VAL A 8 -43.21 33.31 -11.48
N LEU A 9 -43.60 32.08 -11.16
CA LEU A 9 -42.88 31.25 -10.22
C LEU A 9 -41.67 30.66 -10.96
N ILE A 10 -40.47 31.20 -10.74
CA ILE A 10 -39.23 30.61 -11.21
C ILE A 10 -38.88 29.46 -10.26
N LEU A 11 -39.18 28.25 -10.68
CA LEU A 11 -38.73 27.04 -10.01
C LEU A 11 -37.23 26.87 -10.34
N SER A 12 -36.37 27.30 -9.44
CA SER A 12 -34.94 27.00 -9.53
C SER A 12 -34.73 25.49 -9.24
N LEU A 13 -34.60 24.71 -10.29
CA LEU A 13 -34.16 23.33 -10.24
C LEU A 13 -32.66 23.38 -9.89
N LEU A 14 -32.32 23.36 -8.60
CA LEU A 14 -30.94 23.07 -8.18
C LEU A 14 -30.66 21.61 -8.57
N CYS A 15 -29.96 21.41 -9.67
CA CYS A 15 -29.35 20.13 -9.98
C CYS A 15 -28.32 19.83 -8.89
N VAL A 16 -28.69 18.97 -7.93
CA VAL A 16 -27.74 18.33 -7.04
C VAL A 16 -27.08 17.20 -7.86
N PHE A 17 -26.14 17.57 -8.73
CA PHE A 17 -25.24 16.66 -9.43
C PHE A 17 -23.82 16.94 -8.96
N SER A 18 -23.40 16.43 -7.79
CA SER A 18 -21.98 16.40 -7.47
C SER A 18 -21.55 15.41 -6.40
N SER A 19 -22.46 14.77 -5.66
CA SER A 19 -22.00 13.82 -4.62
C SER A 19 -21.81 12.39 -5.12
N SER A 20 -22.47 11.97 -6.20
CA SER A 20 -22.37 10.57 -6.65
C SER A 20 -21.15 10.24 -7.52
N ALA A 21 -20.49 11.24 -8.13
CA ALA A 21 -19.32 10.98 -8.97
C ALA A 21 -18.06 10.73 -8.13
N PHE A 22 -17.89 11.42 -7.00
CA PHE A 22 -16.75 11.21 -6.09
C PHE A 22 -16.88 9.93 -5.24
N ALA A 23 -18.11 9.51 -4.93
CA ALA A 23 -18.35 8.28 -4.18
C ALA A 23 -17.93 6.98 -4.92
N ASN A 24 -17.58 7.08 -6.21
CA ASN A 24 -17.27 5.93 -7.06
C ASN A 24 -15.88 6.00 -7.71
N SER A 25 -14.96 6.80 -7.17
CA SER A 25 -13.59 6.95 -7.69
C SER A 25 -12.52 6.56 -6.67
N ILE A 26 -11.33 6.24 -7.17
CA ILE A 26 -10.13 6.00 -6.36
C ILE A 26 -9.11 7.10 -6.68
N GLU A 27 -8.76 7.88 -5.67
CA GLU A 27 -7.65 8.82 -5.74
C GLU A 27 -6.50 8.28 -4.91
N ILE A 28 -5.29 8.23 -5.46
CA ILE A 28 -4.10 7.73 -4.78
C ILE A 28 -3.00 8.79 -4.77
N THR A 29 -2.43 9.04 -3.61
CA THR A 29 -1.28 9.92 -3.40
C THR A 29 -0.10 9.08 -2.89
N SER A 30 1.00 9.10 -3.63
CA SER A 30 2.25 8.49 -3.20
C SER A 30 2.98 9.41 -2.23
N LEU A 31 3.32 8.88 -1.07
CA LEU A 31 4.08 9.56 -0.02
C LEU A 31 5.48 8.97 0.02
N THR A 32 6.50 9.79 -0.15
CA THR A 32 7.88 9.32 -0.27
C THR A 32 8.61 9.42 1.07
N GLU A 33 8.95 8.28 1.64
CA GLU A 33 9.81 8.20 2.83
C GLU A 33 11.26 8.47 2.46
N THR A 34 11.80 7.70 1.52
CA THR A 34 13.17 7.85 1.05
C THR A 34 13.35 7.31 -0.37
N VAL A 35 14.36 7.83 -1.05
CA VAL A 35 14.83 7.33 -2.36
C VAL A 35 16.35 7.26 -2.35
N VAL A 36 16.89 6.07 -2.56
CA VAL A 36 18.33 5.82 -2.72
C VAL A 36 18.61 5.44 -4.16
N LYS A 37 19.41 6.24 -4.87
CA LYS A 37 19.84 5.95 -6.24
C LYS A 37 21.04 5.00 -6.22
N ASP A 38 21.15 4.18 -7.26
CA ASP A 38 22.31 3.30 -7.50
C ASP A 38 22.67 2.39 -6.30
N ARG A 39 21.65 1.93 -5.54
CA ARG A 39 21.85 0.99 -4.44
C ARG A 39 22.34 -0.34 -5.00
N ASP A 40 23.47 -0.84 -4.51
CA ASP A 40 23.93 -2.21 -4.78
C ASP A 40 23.05 -3.19 -3.98
N VAL A 41 22.45 -4.13 -4.67
CA VAL A 41 21.53 -5.11 -4.10
C VAL A 41 21.96 -6.57 -4.39
N SER A 42 23.16 -6.75 -4.93
CA SER A 42 23.70 -8.08 -5.27
C SER A 42 23.61 -9.08 -4.12
N SER A 43 23.94 -8.62 -2.92
CA SER A 43 23.92 -9.46 -1.71
C SER A 43 22.49 -9.74 -1.19
N LEU A 44 21.46 -9.10 -1.72
CA LEU A 44 20.07 -9.23 -1.28
C LEU A 44 19.26 -10.20 -2.13
N LEU A 45 19.69 -10.46 -3.37
CA LEU A 45 19.00 -11.34 -4.29
C LEU A 45 19.21 -12.82 -3.92
N ILE A 46 18.15 -13.61 -4.02
CA ILE A 46 18.16 -15.07 -3.87
C ILE A 46 17.76 -15.67 -5.22
N ASP A 47 18.52 -16.68 -5.67
CA ASP A 47 18.28 -17.44 -6.91
C ASP A 47 18.32 -16.61 -8.20
N ALA A 48 18.93 -15.44 -8.18
CA ALA A 48 19.24 -14.66 -9.39
C ALA A 48 20.58 -15.12 -9.98
N THR A 49 20.58 -15.48 -11.26
CA THR A 49 21.84 -15.81 -11.96
C THR A 49 22.60 -14.55 -12.35
N GLU A 50 23.91 -14.64 -12.54
CA GLU A 50 24.74 -13.54 -13.05
C GLU A 50 24.24 -13.00 -14.40
N ALA A 51 23.76 -13.88 -15.28
CA ALA A 51 23.20 -13.52 -16.56
C ALA A 51 21.92 -12.65 -16.40
N GLN A 52 21.01 -13.04 -15.51
CA GLN A 52 19.78 -12.27 -15.21
C GLN A 52 20.11 -10.92 -14.58
N ILE A 53 21.07 -10.88 -13.64
CA ILE A 53 21.51 -9.61 -13.04
C ILE A 53 22.13 -8.70 -14.11
N SER A 54 22.99 -9.26 -14.97
CA SER A 54 23.63 -8.50 -16.04
C SER A 54 22.63 -7.94 -17.05
N GLU A 55 21.57 -8.69 -17.35
CA GLU A 55 20.54 -8.31 -18.31
C GLU A 55 19.57 -7.28 -17.76
N PHE A 56 19.01 -7.52 -16.57
CA PHE A 56 17.90 -6.73 -16.04
C PHE A 56 18.33 -5.65 -15.03
N MET A 57 19.51 -5.82 -14.44
CA MET A 57 20.02 -4.92 -13.39
C MET A 57 21.55 -4.78 -13.48
N PRO A 58 22.07 -4.16 -14.54
CA PRO A 58 23.50 -4.05 -14.75
C PRO A 58 24.27 -3.54 -13.52
N ASN A 59 25.35 -4.23 -13.17
CA ASN A 59 26.15 -3.99 -11.96
C ASN A 59 25.37 -4.23 -10.63
N ALA A 60 24.25 -4.95 -10.65
CA ALA A 60 23.38 -5.19 -9.52
C ALA A 60 22.91 -3.88 -8.81
N LYS A 61 22.80 -2.78 -9.55
CA LYS A 61 22.40 -1.49 -9.04
C LYS A 61 21.01 -1.10 -9.50
N THR A 62 20.21 -0.59 -8.58
CA THR A 62 18.88 -0.07 -8.86
C THR A 62 18.53 1.11 -7.96
N GLN A 63 17.52 1.86 -8.33
CA GLN A 63 16.86 2.79 -7.42
C GLN A 63 16.05 1.99 -6.41
N HIS A 64 16.28 2.25 -5.13
CA HIS A 64 15.50 1.72 -4.02
C HIS A 64 14.77 2.87 -3.32
N GLN A 65 13.52 2.66 -3.00
CA GLN A 65 12.68 3.64 -2.30
C GLN A 65 11.80 2.96 -1.27
N ILE A 66 11.32 3.77 -0.33
CA ILE A 66 10.28 3.42 0.61
C ILE A 66 9.14 4.41 0.41
N LEU A 67 7.95 3.89 0.17
CA LEU A 67 6.74 4.68 -0.04
C LEU A 67 5.66 4.24 0.94
N ALA A 68 4.71 5.14 1.16
CA ALA A 68 3.39 4.84 1.70
C ALA A 68 2.34 5.43 0.75
N PHE A 69 1.09 5.02 0.87
CA PHE A 69 0.04 5.50 -0.01
C PHE A 69 -1.15 6.01 0.80
N PHE A 70 -1.52 7.27 0.53
CA PHE A 70 -2.80 7.78 0.97
C PHE A 70 -3.82 7.58 -0.15
N VAL A 71 -4.90 6.87 0.15
CA VAL A 71 -5.94 6.53 -0.82
C VAL A 71 -7.27 7.05 -0.34
N LYS A 72 -7.96 7.78 -1.22
CA LYS A 72 -9.37 8.09 -1.08
C LYS A 72 -10.16 7.17 -2.00
N ALA A 73 -11.03 6.36 -1.42
CA ALA A 73 -11.89 5.43 -2.15
C ALA A 73 -13.33 5.59 -1.65
N GLY A 74 -14.18 6.19 -2.49
CA GLY A 74 -15.50 6.63 -2.04
C GLY A 74 -15.41 7.65 -0.90
N GLU A 75 -16.02 7.34 0.24
CA GLU A 75 -15.97 8.18 1.44
C GLU A 75 -14.78 7.85 2.37
N ASN A 76 -14.06 6.76 2.11
CA ASN A 76 -12.95 6.32 2.95
C ASN A 76 -11.66 7.03 2.57
N GLU A 77 -10.95 7.58 3.55
CA GLU A 77 -9.58 8.07 3.46
C GLU A 77 -8.67 7.15 4.28
N ILE A 78 -7.76 6.46 3.60
CA ILE A 78 -6.98 5.37 4.16
C ILE A 78 -5.49 5.62 3.91
N LEU A 79 -4.68 5.47 4.95
CA LEU A 79 -3.23 5.41 4.81
C LEU A 79 -2.78 3.94 4.80
N PHE A 80 -2.08 3.54 3.75
CA PHE A 80 -1.45 2.23 3.63
C PHE A 80 0.04 2.36 3.95
N ASP A 81 0.45 1.71 5.03
CA ASP A 81 1.76 1.80 5.66
C ASP A 81 2.15 3.23 6.10
N THR A 82 3.19 3.34 6.87
CA THR A 82 3.54 4.61 7.54
C THR A 82 5.01 5.01 7.41
N GLY A 83 5.84 4.18 6.74
CA GLY A 83 7.27 4.45 6.61
C GLY A 83 8.07 4.17 7.88
N LEU A 84 9.20 4.83 8.03
CA LEU A 84 10.15 4.66 9.13
C LEU A 84 9.77 5.47 10.37
N LYS A 85 10.22 5.02 11.53
CA LYS A 85 10.05 5.75 12.79
C LYS A 85 10.66 7.15 12.73
N GLY A 86 9.83 8.16 13.02
CA GLY A 86 10.24 9.56 12.93
C GLY A 86 10.66 9.98 11.53
N GLY A 87 10.23 9.26 10.50
CA GLY A 87 10.56 9.47 9.11
C GLY A 87 9.77 10.60 8.44
N ASN A 88 9.66 10.54 7.12
CA ASN A 88 9.17 11.66 6.30
C ASN A 88 7.67 11.60 5.96
N ILE A 89 6.98 10.47 6.18
CA ILE A 89 5.59 10.30 5.74
C ILE A 89 4.66 11.35 6.31
N MET A 90 4.82 11.74 7.58
CA MET A 90 4.02 12.81 8.17
C MET A 90 4.21 14.15 7.43
N ASN A 91 5.45 14.48 7.04
CA ASN A 91 5.74 15.71 6.27
C ASN A 91 5.13 15.62 4.86
N GLU A 92 5.21 14.45 4.22
CA GLU A 92 4.60 14.23 2.91
C GLU A 92 3.07 14.35 2.97
N LEU A 93 2.41 13.86 4.03
CA LEU A 93 0.98 14.10 4.25
C LEU A 93 0.67 15.60 4.30
N VAL A 94 1.38 16.35 5.15
CA VAL A 94 1.19 17.81 5.29
C VAL A 94 1.43 18.54 3.97
N LYS A 95 2.48 18.19 3.24
CA LYS A 95 2.81 18.75 1.92
C LYS A 95 1.70 18.52 0.88
N ASN A 96 0.99 17.39 1.00
CA ASN A 96 -0.17 17.05 0.17
C ASN A 96 -1.51 17.53 0.77
N GLY A 97 -1.47 18.47 1.73
CA GLY A 97 -2.66 19.10 2.32
C GLY A 97 -3.43 18.21 3.30
N LYS A 98 -2.81 17.15 3.81
CA LYS A 98 -3.41 16.24 4.80
C LYS A 98 -2.83 16.50 6.18
N ASN A 99 -3.69 16.63 7.18
CA ASN A 99 -3.25 16.70 8.56
C ASN A 99 -3.14 15.28 9.13
N PRO A 100 -1.98 14.86 9.69
CA PRO A 100 -1.84 13.54 10.31
C PRO A 100 -2.87 13.24 11.42
N ASP A 101 -3.33 14.24 12.15
CA ASP A 101 -4.37 14.09 13.18
C ASP A 101 -5.78 13.78 12.59
N ASP A 102 -5.98 13.99 11.28
CA ASP A 102 -7.23 13.67 10.58
C ASP A 102 -7.24 12.27 9.97
N ILE A 103 -6.10 11.58 9.95
CA ILE A 103 -6.00 10.19 9.50
C ILE A 103 -6.75 9.32 10.52
N LYS A 104 -7.78 8.58 10.04
CA LYS A 104 -8.64 7.74 10.86
C LYS A 104 -8.43 6.25 10.62
N ILE A 105 -7.92 5.87 9.46
CA ILE A 105 -7.77 4.47 9.06
C ILE A 105 -6.34 4.27 8.55
N ILE A 106 -5.61 3.36 9.17
CA ILE A 106 -4.29 2.91 8.71
C ILE A 106 -4.34 1.40 8.54
N LEU A 107 -4.06 0.93 7.32
CA LEU A 107 -3.92 -0.49 7.01
C LEU A 107 -2.44 -0.80 6.81
N LEU A 108 -1.93 -1.73 7.61
CA LEU A 108 -0.55 -2.19 7.49
C LEU A 108 -0.49 -3.45 6.63
N THR A 109 0.38 -3.43 5.60
CA THR A 109 0.62 -4.60 4.76
C THR A 109 1.34 -5.68 5.54
N HIS A 110 2.30 -5.27 6.39
CA HIS A 110 3.06 -6.11 7.30
C HIS A 110 3.81 -5.25 8.33
N LEU A 111 4.57 -5.88 9.23
CA LEU A 111 5.21 -5.20 10.37
C LEU A 111 6.75 -5.12 10.25
N HIS A 112 7.32 -4.96 9.05
CA HIS A 112 8.70 -4.50 8.93
C HIS A 112 8.85 -3.03 9.30
N PRO A 113 10.04 -2.61 9.78
CA PRO A 113 10.26 -1.26 10.34
C PRO A 113 9.93 -0.10 9.39
N ASP A 114 10.05 -0.30 8.09
CA ASP A 114 9.77 0.70 7.06
C ASP A 114 8.30 0.74 6.62
N HIS A 115 7.43 -0.07 7.24
CA HIS A 115 5.98 -0.07 7.02
C HIS A 115 5.22 0.39 8.25
N PHE A 116 5.51 -0.15 9.44
CA PHE A 116 4.84 0.25 10.68
C PHE A 116 5.56 1.39 11.42
N GLY A 117 6.85 1.61 11.14
CA GLY A 117 7.70 2.46 11.97
C GLY A 117 7.18 3.88 12.15
N GLY A 118 6.58 4.46 11.11
CA GLY A 118 6.01 5.79 11.15
C GLY A 118 4.78 5.95 12.05
N LEU A 119 4.23 4.87 12.62
CA LEU A 119 3.27 4.95 13.72
C LEU A 119 3.87 5.62 14.95
N VAL A 120 5.21 5.63 15.06
CA VAL A 120 5.93 6.14 16.23
C VAL A 120 6.78 7.34 15.85
N THR A 121 6.57 8.46 16.53
CA THR A 121 7.41 9.65 16.36
C THR A 121 8.84 9.41 16.84
N GLY A 122 9.78 10.26 16.45
CA GLY A 122 11.15 10.23 16.97
C GLY A 122 11.23 10.33 18.50
N GLU A 123 10.21 10.91 19.15
CA GLU A 123 10.09 11.02 20.61
C GLU A 123 9.38 9.83 21.29
N ASN A 124 9.14 8.73 20.58
CA ASN A 124 8.43 7.55 21.06
C ASN A 124 6.94 7.81 21.46
N LYS A 125 6.25 8.65 20.71
CA LYS A 125 4.81 8.94 20.90
C LYS A 125 4.03 8.44 19.68
N ALA A 126 2.72 8.22 19.86
CA ALA A 126 1.83 7.93 18.74
C ALA A 126 1.85 9.08 17.73
N ALA A 127 2.12 8.76 16.47
CA ALA A 127 2.18 9.72 15.37
C ALA A 127 0.77 10.08 14.85
N PHE A 128 -0.15 9.12 14.84
CA PHE A 128 -1.51 9.23 14.34
C PHE A 128 -2.51 8.99 15.48
N LYS A 129 -2.76 10.01 16.28
CA LYS A 129 -3.47 9.90 17.58
C LYS A 129 -4.93 9.46 17.47
N ASN A 130 -5.54 9.64 16.31
CA ASN A 130 -6.96 9.39 16.07
C ASN A 130 -7.21 8.24 15.09
N ALA A 131 -6.18 7.46 14.76
CA ALA A 131 -6.24 6.40 13.78
C ALA A 131 -6.55 5.05 14.41
N GLU A 132 -7.40 4.29 13.74
CA GLU A 132 -7.61 2.86 13.93
C GLU A 132 -6.60 2.12 13.05
N ILE A 133 -5.87 1.15 13.62
CA ILE A 133 -4.77 0.43 12.98
C ILE A 133 -5.22 -1.00 12.68
N TYR A 134 -5.13 -1.40 11.44
CA TYR A 134 -5.57 -2.72 10.97
C TYR A 134 -4.36 -3.58 10.61
N ILE A 135 -4.31 -4.79 11.17
CA ILE A 135 -3.20 -5.75 11.02
C ILE A 135 -3.79 -7.14 10.81
N SER A 136 -3.21 -7.96 9.93
CA SER A 136 -3.64 -9.34 9.80
C SER A 136 -3.35 -10.15 11.07
N LYS A 137 -4.24 -11.07 11.44
CA LYS A 137 -4.02 -11.94 12.61
C LYS A 137 -2.72 -12.73 12.54
N PRO A 138 -2.32 -13.32 11.36
CA PRO A 138 -1.04 -14.02 11.27
C PRO A 138 0.17 -13.11 11.49
N GLU A 139 0.10 -11.84 11.04
CA GLU A 139 1.18 -10.86 11.22
C GLU A 139 1.33 -10.48 12.69
N TYR A 140 0.20 -10.15 13.34
CA TYR A 140 0.17 -9.88 14.77
C TYR A 140 0.72 -11.05 15.58
N LYS A 141 0.25 -12.27 15.29
CA LYS A 141 0.70 -13.48 15.97
C LYS A 141 2.21 -13.68 15.82
N TYR A 142 2.73 -13.61 14.61
CA TYR A 142 4.15 -13.85 14.34
C TYR A 142 5.06 -12.87 15.09
N TRP A 143 4.79 -11.58 15.01
CA TRP A 143 5.67 -10.58 15.59
C TRP A 143 5.50 -10.37 17.09
N LEU A 144 4.24 -10.35 17.56
CA LEU A 144 3.95 -9.97 18.96
C LEU A 144 3.86 -11.17 19.90
N GLU A 145 3.38 -12.33 19.41
CA GLU A 145 3.20 -13.50 20.25
C GLU A 145 4.35 -14.51 20.12
N ASP A 146 4.76 -14.83 18.88
CA ASP A 146 5.78 -15.85 18.63
C ASP A 146 7.19 -15.28 18.78
N LEU A 147 7.56 -14.21 18.05
CA LEU A 147 8.88 -13.57 18.12
C LEU A 147 9.02 -12.62 19.31
N LYS A 148 7.94 -12.02 19.74
CA LYS A 148 7.90 -11.04 20.85
C LYS A 148 8.87 -9.87 20.61
N ASP A 149 8.84 -9.30 19.40
CA ASP A 149 9.68 -8.15 19.07
C ASP A 149 9.28 -6.94 19.91
N GLU A 150 10.18 -6.50 20.77
CA GLU A 150 9.92 -5.42 21.73
C GLU A 150 9.64 -4.08 21.05
N ASN A 151 10.23 -3.79 19.88
CA ASN A 151 9.99 -2.54 19.17
C ASN A 151 8.56 -2.49 18.64
N ILE A 152 8.10 -3.60 18.08
CA ILE A 152 6.74 -3.73 17.56
C ILE A 152 5.73 -3.73 18.70
N ILE A 153 5.98 -4.50 19.78
CA ILE A 153 5.12 -4.51 20.96
C ILE A 153 4.99 -3.10 21.56
N ASN A 154 6.09 -2.35 21.69
CA ASN A 154 6.05 -1.00 22.22
C ASN A 154 5.34 -0.01 21.29
N ALA A 155 5.47 -0.17 19.98
CA ALA A 155 4.71 0.62 19.02
C ALA A 155 3.21 0.35 19.12
N MET A 156 2.80 -0.92 19.16
CA MET A 156 1.39 -1.31 19.23
C MET A 156 0.73 -0.91 20.56
N LYS A 157 1.48 -0.87 21.66
CA LYS A 157 0.99 -0.34 22.95
C LYS A 157 0.55 1.12 22.87
N LEU A 158 1.14 1.93 22.00
CA LEU A 158 0.73 3.32 21.80
C LEU A 158 -0.68 3.43 21.18
N TYR A 159 -1.16 2.35 20.58
CA TYR A 159 -2.46 2.25 19.92
C TYR A 159 -3.37 1.22 20.61
N GLU A 160 -3.11 0.92 21.90
CA GLU A 160 -3.96 0.02 22.69
C GLU A 160 -5.42 0.51 22.66
N GLY A 161 -6.34 -0.38 22.32
CA GLY A 161 -7.76 -0.05 22.10
C GLY A 161 -8.13 0.46 20.69
N HIS A 162 -7.14 0.68 19.82
CA HIS A 162 -7.31 1.10 18.43
C HIS A 162 -6.75 0.07 17.43
N LEU A 163 -6.44 -1.14 17.88
CA LEU A 163 -5.93 -2.22 17.01
C LEU A 163 -7.08 -3.12 16.57
N HIS A 164 -7.18 -3.34 15.28
CA HIS A 164 -8.15 -4.23 14.64
C HIS A 164 -7.43 -5.36 13.92
N LEU A 165 -7.75 -6.59 14.29
CA LEU A 165 -7.17 -7.77 13.67
C LEU A 165 -8.17 -8.37 12.67
N PHE A 166 -7.70 -8.62 11.44
CA PHE A 166 -8.51 -9.19 10.37
C PHE A 166 -7.96 -10.54 9.89
N ASP A 167 -8.81 -11.32 9.22
CA ASP A 167 -8.45 -12.54 8.50
C ASP A 167 -8.31 -12.26 6.99
N PHE A 168 -7.53 -13.07 6.30
CA PHE A 168 -7.47 -13.02 4.83
C PHE A 168 -8.85 -13.29 4.23
N GLY A 169 -9.21 -12.50 3.23
CA GLY A 169 -10.50 -12.55 2.58
C GLY A 169 -11.54 -11.63 3.17
N ASP A 170 -11.31 -11.05 4.36
CA ASP A 170 -12.20 -10.06 4.94
C ASP A 170 -12.27 -8.78 4.11
N GLU A 171 -13.42 -8.14 4.11
CA GLU A 171 -13.57 -6.74 3.78
C GLU A 171 -13.23 -5.92 5.02
N VAL A 172 -11.98 -5.43 5.08
CA VAL A 172 -11.40 -4.81 6.28
C VAL A 172 -12.04 -3.46 6.57
N VAL A 173 -12.28 -2.69 5.52
CA VAL A 173 -13.12 -1.49 5.50
C VAL A 173 -13.92 -1.54 4.21
N GLU A 174 -15.04 -0.81 4.13
CA GLU A 174 -15.91 -0.81 2.95
C GLU A 174 -15.11 -0.58 1.66
N GLY A 175 -15.25 -1.49 0.71
CA GLY A 175 -14.56 -1.47 -0.57
C GLY A 175 -13.09 -1.92 -0.52
N VAL A 176 -12.56 -2.39 0.61
CA VAL A 176 -11.16 -2.83 0.75
C VAL A 176 -11.06 -4.26 1.26
N LYS A 177 -10.65 -5.16 0.39
CA LYS A 177 -10.51 -6.59 0.69
C LYS A 177 -9.07 -7.00 0.94
N ALA A 178 -8.83 -7.71 2.06
CA ALA A 178 -7.54 -8.32 2.37
C ALA A 178 -7.29 -9.55 1.49
N ILE A 179 -6.11 -9.60 0.86
CA ILE A 179 -5.66 -10.73 0.03
C ILE A 179 -4.46 -11.38 0.70
N ASP A 180 -4.51 -12.71 0.86
CA ASP A 180 -3.38 -13.51 1.30
C ASP A 180 -2.23 -13.40 0.30
N THR A 181 -1.12 -12.80 0.75
CA THR A 181 0.13 -12.70 0.00
C THR A 181 1.33 -12.98 0.92
N ILE A 182 1.17 -14.02 1.75
CA ILE A 182 2.20 -14.47 2.70
C ILE A 182 3.49 -14.88 2.00
N GLY A 183 4.59 -14.86 2.77
CA GLY A 183 5.91 -15.28 2.34
C GLY A 183 6.97 -14.24 2.67
N HIS A 184 6.77 -12.99 2.28
CA HIS A 184 7.62 -11.89 2.73
C HIS A 184 7.60 -11.81 4.26
N THR A 185 6.43 -11.79 4.85
CA THR A 185 6.18 -12.15 6.25
C THR A 185 5.04 -13.16 6.32
N PRO A 186 4.84 -13.87 7.46
CA PRO A 186 3.76 -14.85 7.61
C PRO A 186 2.35 -14.27 7.55
N GLY A 187 2.20 -12.98 7.75
CA GLY A 187 0.92 -12.28 7.67
C GLY A 187 0.87 -11.19 6.62
N HIS A 188 1.86 -11.11 5.72
CA HIS A 188 1.88 -10.11 4.66
C HIS A 188 0.59 -10.11 3.85
N THR A 189 0.02 -8.93 3.68
CA THR A 189 -1.30 -8.71 3.08
C THR A 189 -1.22 -7.72 1.94
N SER A 190 -1.76 -8.09 0.79
CA SER A 190 -2.12 -7.12 -0.24
C SER A 190 -3.58 -6.71 -0.09
N PHE A 191 -3.94 -5.51 -0.53
CA PHE A 191 -5.31 -5.01 -0.43
C PHE A 191 -5.88 -4.71 -1.82
N LEU A 192 -7.03 -5.30 -2.14
CA LEU A 192 -7.82 -4.91 -3.30
C LEU A 192 -8.82 -3.85 -2.90
N ILE A 193 -8.67 -2.67 -3.47
CA ILE A 193 -9.57 -1.53 -3.29
C ILE A 193 -10.52 -1.48 -4.48
N GLN A 194 -11.80 -1.29 -4.21
CA GLN A 194 -12.82 -1.10 -5.24
C GLN A 194 -13.75 0.06 -4.86
N ALA A 195 -13.89 1.02 -5.78
CA ALA A 195 -14.89 2.10 -5.70
C ALA A 195 -15.60 2.21 -7.06
N GLY A 196 -16.87 1.89 -7.08
CA GLY A 196 -17.63 1.76 -8.33
C GLY A 196 -17.00 0.72 -9.27
N ASN A 197 -16.59 1.19 -10.45
CA ASN A 197 -15.92 0.34 -11.45
C ASN A 197 -14.38 0.39 -11.35
N GLU A 198 -13.83 1.26 -10.55
CA GLU A 198 -12.39 1.40 -10.38
C GLU A 198 -11.83 0.39 -9.40
N LYS A 199 -10.63 -0.09 -9.67
CA LYS A 199 -9.90 -1.03 -8.82
C LYS A 199 -8.44 -0.64 -8.73
N LEU A 200 -7.85 -0.90 -7.57
CA LEU A 200 -6.44 -0.71 -7.28
C LEU A 200 -5.97 -1.83 -6.34
N LEU A 201 -4.76 -2.32 -6.56
CA LEU A 201 -4.09 -3.22 -5.63
C LEU A 201 -2.97 -2.49 -4.89
N ILE A 202 -3.03 -2.44 -3.57
CA ILE A 202 -1.88 -2.12 -2.73
C ILE A 202 -1.19 -3.44 -2.43
N VAL A 203 0.07 -3.59 -2.84
CA VAL A 203 0.70 -4.91 -2.88
C VAL A 203 1.82 -5.11 -1.85
N GLY A 204 2.10 -4.09 -1.03
CA GLY A 204 3.19 -4.17 -0.04
C GLY A 204 4.51 -4.55 -0.69
N ASP A 205 5.15 -5.54 -0.12
CA ASP A 205 6.50 -5.99 -0.44
C ASP A 205 6.57 -7.28 -1.26
N ILE A 206 5.56 -7.52 -2.12
CA ILE A 206 5.68 -8.63 -3.07
C ILE A 206 6.83 -8.43 -4.08
N MET A 207 7.31 -7.19 -4.23
CA MET A 207 8.47 -6.83 -5.06
C MET A 207 9.27 -5.70 -4.42
N HIS A 208 10.59 -5.89 -4.34
CA HIS A 208 11.57 -4.88 -3.90
C HIS A 208 12.36 -4.28 -5.06
N PHE A 209 12.68 -5.09 -6.05
CA PHE A 209 13.54 -4.74 -7.18
C PHE A 209 12.82 -5.10 -8.48
N ILE A 210 11.94 -4.19 -8.93
CA ILE A 210 11.06 -4.43 -10.08
C ILE A 210 11.83 -4.69 -11.37
N ASP A 211 13.05 -4.14 -11.51
CA ASP A 211 13.86 -4.32 -12.71
C ASP A 211 14.18 -5.79 -12.98
N ILE A 212 14.32 -6.60 -11.93
CA ILE A 212 14.57 -8.04 -12.04
C ILE A 212 13.35 -8.89 -11.68
N GLN A 213 12.56 -8.50 -10.66
CA GLN A 213 11.46 -9.32 -10.17
C GLN A 213 10.20 -9.29 -11.06
N LEU A 214 10.08 -8.31 -11.97
CA LEU A 214 9.06 -8.36 -13.02
C LEU A 214 9.43 -9.37 -14.11
N PRO A 215 10.57 -9.26 -14.82
CA PRO A 215 10.91 -10.21 -15.85
C PRO A 215 11.23 -11.62 -15.30
N VAL A 216 11.75 -11.72 -14.08
CA VAL A 216 12.11 -12.99 -13.43
C VAL A 216 11.44 -13.07 -12.05
N PRO A 217 10.13 -13.37 -11.99
CA PRO A 217 9.39 -13.35 -10.73
C PRO A 217 9.81 -14.44 -9.72
N ASP A 218 10.66 -15.36 -10.14
CA ASP A 218 11.26 -16.39 -9.27
C ASP A 218 12.44 -15.90 -8.43
N VAL A 219 12.93 -14.69 -8.67
CA VAL A 219 13.98 -14.07 -7.85
C VAL A 219 13.38 -13.60 -6.53
N ALA A 220 13.81 -14.21 -5.42
CA ALA A 220 13.45 -13.79 -4.07
C ALA A 220 14.48 -12.82 -3.48
N VAL A 221 14.21 -12.32 -2.29
CA VAL A 221 15.10 -11.42 -1.56
C VAL A 221 15.35 -11.92 -0.14
N LYS A 222 16.49 -11.55 0.44
CA LYS A 222 16.85 -11.97 1.81
C LYS A 222 15.93 -11.43 2.91
N TYR A 223 15.05 -10.53 2.58
CA TYR A 223 14.01 -10.04 3.49
C TYR A 223 12.80 -10.97 3.59
N ASP A 224 12.65 -11.91 2.64
CA ASP A 224 11.54 -12.87 2.62
C ASP A 224 11.76 -13.92 3.72
N VAL A 225 10.81 -14.06 4.66
CA VAL A 225 10.81 -15.07 5.70
C VAL A 225 10.63 -16.47 5.11
N ASP A 226 9.80 -16.59 4.08
CA ASP A 226 9.55 -17.79 3.29
C ASP A 226 9.66 -17.43 1.80
N PRO A 227 10.86 -17.54 1.20
CA PRO A 227 11.10 -17.15 -0.19
C PRO A 227 10.21 -17.87 -1.20
N GLU A 228 9.91 -19.16 -0.98
CA GLU A 228 9.04 -19.92 -1.90
C GLU A 228 7.62 -19.39 -1.91
N LYS A 229 7.04 -19.10 -0.74
CA LYS A 229 5.71 -18.50 -0.65
C LYS A 229 5.70 -17.07 -1.17
N ALA A 230 6.73 -16.27 -0.92
CA ALA A 230 6.86 -14.91 -1.46
C ALA A 230 6.84 -14.91 -3.00
N ILE A 231 7.53 -15.86 -3.64
CA ILE A 231 7.49 -16.07 -5.10
C ILE A 231 6.08 -16.46 -5.57
N GLN A 232 5.41 -17.38 -4.86
CA GLN A 232 4.04 -17.79 -5.21
C GLN A 232 3.06 -16.60 -5.10
N SER A 233 3.12 -15.85 -4.02
CA SER A 233 2.31 -14.65 -3.79
C SER A 233 2.56 -13.59 -4.85
N ARG A 234 3.82 -13.35 -5.22
CA ARG A 234 4.21 -12.43 -6.31
C ARG A 234 3.58 -12.83 -7.62
N LYS A 235 3.75 -14.09 -8.04
CA LYS A 235 3.19 -14.60 -9.29
C LYS A 235 1.67 -14.51 -9.29
N PHE A 236 1.03 -14.88 -8.20
CA PHE A 236 -0.43 -14.79 -8.05
C PHE A 236 -0.94 -13.35 -8.26
N ILE A 237 -0.34 -12.38 -7.56
CA ILE A 237 -0.75 -10.96 -7.67
C ILE A 237 -0.48 -10.39 -9.06
N LEU A 238 0.69 -10.69 -9.64
CA LEU A 238 1.04 -10.19 -10.97
C LEU A 238 0.15 -10.80 -12.07
N ASP A 239 -0.18 -12.10 -11.99
CA ASP A 239 -1.14 -12.74 -12.89
C ASP A 239 -2.54 -12.13 -12.72
N TYR A 240 -3.01 -11.95 -11.50
CA TYR A 240 -4.31 -11.35 -11.21
C TYR A 240 -4.40 -9.91 -11.73
N ALA A 241 -3.39 -9.08 -11.44
CA ALA A 241 -3.33 -7.69 -11.91
C ALA A 241 -3.29 -7.60 -13.44
N SER A 242 -2.46 -8.44 -14.08
CA SER A 242 -2.33 -8.49 -15.54
C SER A 242 -3.64 -8.92 -16.23
N GLN A 243 -4.28 -10.00 -15.76
CA GLN A 243 -5.51 -10.53 -16.35
C GLN A 243 -6.72 -9.60 -16.17
N LYS A 244 -6.75 -8.85 -15.08
CA LYS A 244 -7.85 -7.93 -14.75
C LYS A 244 -7.56 -6.48 -15.10
N GLU A 245 -6.37 -6.21 -15.63
CA GLU A 245 -5.91 -4.86 -15.99
C GLU A 245 -5.95 -3.88 -14.81
N ILE A 246 -5.72 -4.39 -13.58
CA ILE A 246 -5.76 -3.60 -12.36
C ILE A 246 -4.37 -2.97 -12.11
N PRO A 247 -4.27 -1.65 -11.86
CA PRO A 247 -3.02 -1.04 -11.44
C PRO A 247 -2.60 -1.57 -10.07
N ILE A 248 -1.28 -1.69 -9.88
CA ILE A 248 -0.68 -2.06 -8.60
C ILE A 248 0.13 -0.90 -8.04
N ALA A 249 0.07 -0.71 -6.73
CA ALA A 249 0.87 0.24 -5.98
C ALA A 249 1.67 -0.52 -4.91
N GLY A 250 3.00 -0.41 -4.94
CA GLY A 250 3.90 -1.12 -4.03
C GLY A 250 4.95 -0.21 -3.42
N MET A 251 5.28 -0.47 -2.15
CA MET A 251 6.09 0.43 -1.34
C MET A 251 7.53 0.55 -1.83
N HIS A 252 8.03 -0.44 -2.55
CA HIS A 252 9.37 -0.42 -3.14
C HIS A 252 9.39 -0.27 -4.67
N ILE A 253 8.22 -0.10 -5.30
CA ILE A 253 8.12 0.21 -6.74
C ILE A 253 8.61 1.63 -6.98
N LYS A 254 9.42 1.85 -8.04
CA LYS A 254 9.97 3.17 -8.38
C LYS A 254 8.89 4.25 -8.42
N VAL A 255 9.20 5.40 -7.83
CA VAL A 255 8.30 6.57 -7.77
C VAL A 255 7.65 6.83 -9.14
N PRO A 256 6.32 6.99 -9.21
CA PRO A 256 5.35 7.21 -8.12
C PRO A 256 4.88 5.93 -7.40
N GLY A 257 5.47 4.76 -7.61
CA GLY A 257 5.11 3.52 -6.94
C GLY A 257 3.92 2.78 -7.55
N ILE A 258 3.34 3.30 -8.64
CA ILE A 258 2.12 2.80 -9.27
C ILE A 258 2.45 2.36 -10.70
N ILE A 259 2.09 1.15 -11.05
CA ILE A 259 2.32 0.59 -12.40
C ILE A 259 1.13 -0.26 -12.84
N ARG A 260 1.03 -0.48 -14.14
CA ARG A 260 0.27 -1.57 -14.75
C ARG A 260 1.24 -2.59 -15.31
N VAL A 261 0.86 -3.85 -15.28
CA VAL A 261 1.69 -4.94 -15.76
C VAL A 261 0.94 -5.79 -16.76
N LYS A 262 1.68 -6.40 -17.68
CA LYS A 262 1.15 -7.45 -18.55
C LYS A 262 2.11 -8.64 -18.56
N LYS A 263 1.57 -9.82 -18.85
CA LYS A 263 2.36 -11.04 -19.00
C LYS A 263 3.31 -10.89 -20.19
N SER A 264 4.57 -11.28 -20.02
CA SER A 264 5.60 -11.27 -21.07
C SER A 264 6.51 -12.48 -20.88
N GLY A 265 6.40 -13.47 -21.77
CA GLY A 265 7.11 -14.73 -21.62
C GLY A 265 6.79 -15.45 -20.31
N SER A 266 7.82 -15.81 -19.55
CA SER A 266 7.69 -16.41 -18.23
C SER A 266 7.50 -15.37 -17.10
N GLY A 267 7.75 -14.10 -17.39
CA GLY A 267 7.64 -12.99 -16.44
C GLY A 267 6.57 -11.98 -16.83
N TYR A 268 6.82 -10.73 -16.46
CA TYR A 268 5.92 -9.61 -16.67
C TYR A 268 6.72 -8.39 -17.14
N GLU A 269 6.04 -7.47 -17.80
CA GLU A 269 6.59 -6.16 -18.13
C GLU A 269 5.64 -5.04 -17.73
N LYS A 270 6.19 -3.87 -17.49
CA LYS A 270 5.42 -2.65 -17.19
C LYS A 270 4.75 -2.15 -18.46
N LEU A 271 3.48 -1.74 -18.37
CA LEU A 271 2.73 -1.01 -19.40
C LEU A 271 3.02 0.48 -19.36
#